data_819e2524f6712aa901d282642bc7b25c
#
_entry.id   819e2524f6712aa901d282642bc7b25c
#
_cell.length_a   1.000
_cell.length_b   1.000
_cell.length_c   1.000
_cell.angle_alpha   90.00
_cell.angle_beta   90.00
_cell.angle_gamma   90.00
#
_symmetry.space_group_name_H-M   'P 1'
#
loop_
_entity.id
_entity.type
_entity.pdbx_description
1 polymer ?
#
loop_
_entity_poly.entity_id
_entity_poly.type
_entity_poly.pdbx_seq_one_letter_code
_entity_poly.pdbx_strand_id
1 'polypeptide(L)'
;MRNPNKTKKEFERSLFKLLSKKNYHDITVNEICSLANKTKMTFYHYYKDKTDLLAAASINLINEEYNEAYRKILRKETDQEEIEYQSILVTYEWVTKHYKQIQNLIHEGDTFPMEIFKNALSNNYGKYITETIKSIGYDVPSDYLSIFFFEGLYGSCLYYAEQLKNQKDKKKVKEDIKKLSHFWAKLIVSASEEN
;
A
#
# COMPACT_ATOMS: atom_id res chain seq x y z
N MET A 1 30.37 -11.64 -8.99
CA MET A 1 29.64 -11.65 -7.69
C MET A 1 28.15 -11.52 -7.92
N ARG A 2 27.32 -12.42 -7.36
CA ARG A 2 25.85 -12.27 -7.41
C ARG A 2 25.46 -11.09 -6.51
N ASN A 3 24.73 -10.11 -7.06
CA ASN A 3 24.22 -8.99 -6.29
C ASN A 3 23.04 -9.46 -5.41
N PRO A 4 23.17 -9.50 -4.07
CA PRO A 4 22.13 -9.99 -3.16
C PRO A 4 20.79 -9.25 -3.34
N ASN A 5 20.85 -7.94 -3.54
CA ASN A 5 19.64 -7.11 -3.72
C ASN A 5 18.89 -7.46 -5.02
N LYS A 6 19.60 -7.83 -6.09
CA LYS A 6 18.98 -8.28 -7.34
C LYS A 6 18.21 -9.58 -7.12
N THR A 7 18.79 -10.54 -6.40
CA THR A 7 18.16 -11.85 -6.13
C THR A 7 16.93 -11.70 -5.25
N LYS A 8 16.96 -10.87 -4.20
CA LYS A 8 15.78 -10.58 -3.38
C LYS A 8 14.65 -9.99 -4.23
N LYS A 9 14.93 -8.96 -5.03
CA LYS A 9 13.95 -8.36 -5.94
C LYS A 9 13.34 -9.35 -6.95
N GLU A 10 14.10 -10.32 -7.43
CA GLU A 10 13.60 -11.36 -8.32
C GLU A 10 12.56 -12.26 -7.63
N PHE A 11 12.77 -12.64 -6.35
CA PHE A 11 11.77 -13.38 -5.57
C PHE A 11 10.53 -12.55 -5.26
N GLU A 12 10.70 -11.30 -4.83
CA GLU A 12 9.62 -10.37 -4.51
C GLU A 12 8.70 -10.12 -5.71
N ARG A 13 9.29 -9.82 -6.87
CA ARG A 13 8.56 -9.66 -8.14
C ARG A 13 7.83 -10.94 -8.56
N SER A 14 8.46 -12.10 -8.32
CA SER A 14 7.85 -13.40 -8.63
C SER A 14 6.62 -13.66 -7.77
N LEU A 15 6.68 -13.34 -6.47
CA LEU A 15 5.53 -13.45 -5.57
C LEU A 15 4.37 -12.55 -6.05
N PHE A 16 4.61 -11.25 -6.30
CA PHE A 16 3.56 -10.34 -6.77
C PHE A 16 3.01 -10.71 -8.15
N LYS A 17 3.84 -11.27 -9.04
CA LYS A 17 3.37 -11.78 -10.32
C LYS A 17 2.49 -13.02 -10.16
N LEU A 18 2.75 -13.89 -9.19
CA LEU A 18 1.88 -15.02 -8.86
C LEU A 18 0.58 -14.53 -8.19
N LEU A 19 0.67 -13.57 -7.26
CA LEU A 19 -0.50 -12.95 -6.63
C LEU A 19 -1.43 -12.26 -7.63
N SER A 20 -0.95 -11.80 -8.77
CA SER A 20 -1.83 -11.28 -9.82
C SER A 20 -2.69 -12.36 -10.49
N LYS A 21 -2.40 -13.65 -10.26
CA LYS A 21 -3.03 -14.79 -10.96
C LYS A 21 -3.83 -15.69 -10.05
N LYS A 22 -3.40 -15.89 -8.80
CA LYS A 22 -4.00 -16.84 -7.87
C LYS A 22 -3.85 -16.41 -6.41
N ASN A 23 -4.65 -17.03 -5.54
CA ASN A 23 -4.63 -16.75 -4.12
C ASN A 23 -3.27 -17.08 -3.48
N TYR A 24 -2.90 -16.32 -2.44
CA TYR A 24 -1.66 -16.50 -1.70
C TYR A 24 -1.48 -17.94 -1.18
N HIS A 25 -2.55 -18.57 -0.68
CA HIS A 25 -2.50 -19.93 -0.15
C HIS A 25 -2.08 -20.96 -1.20
N ASP A 26 -2.46 -20.75 -2.46
CA ASP A 26 -2.15 -21.64 -3.57
C ASP A 26 -0.74 -21.43 -4.13
N ILE A 27 -0.04 -20.39 -3.70
CA ILE A 27 1.32 -20.08 -4.13
C ILE A 27 2.31 -20.93 -3.32
N THR A 28 3.15 -21.69 -4.01
CA THR A 28 4.21 -22.50 -3.40
C THR A 28 5.58 -21.85 -3.56
N VAL A 29 6.50 -22.19 -2.64
CA VAL A 29 7.92 -21.76 -2.75
C VAL A 29 8.55 -22.30 -4.06
N ASN A 30 8.12 -23.48 -4.54
CA ASN A 30 8.59 -24.03 -5.80
C ASN A 30 8.27 -23.12 -6.99
N GLU A 31 7.04 -22.61 -7.06
CA GLU A 31 6.60 -21.72 -8.14
C GLU A 31 7.32 -20.38 -8.09
N ILE A 32 7.50 -19.82 -6.88
CA ILE A 32 8.28 -18.60 -6.69
C ILE A 32 9.71 -18.80 -7.20
N CYS A 33 10.37 -19.89 -6.80
CA CYS A 33 11.72 -20.23 -7.23
C CYS A 33 11.83 -20.43 -8.75
N SER A 34 10.88 -21.15 -9.33
CA SER A 34 10.80 -21.41 -10.77
C SER A 34 10.69 -20.09 -11.54
N LEU A 35 9.76 -19.21 -11.11
CA LEU A 35 9.54 -17.94 -11.77
C LEU A 35 10.72 -16.96 -11.60
N ALA A 36 11.39 -17.00 -10.45
CA ALA A 36 12.61 -16.22 -10.17
C ALA A 36 13.86 -16.80 -10.85
N ASN A 37 13.77 -17.98 -11.47
CA ASN A 37 14.92 -18.72 -11.97
C ASN A 37 16.01 -18.92 -10.91
N LYS A 38 15.59 -19.38 -9.73
CA LYS A 38 16.45 -19.65 -8.57
C LYS A 38 16.13 -21.01 -7.94
N THR A 39 17.04 -21.53 -7.12
CA THR A 39 16.84 -22.75 -6.36
C THR A 39 16.16 -22.49 -5.02
N LYS A 40 15.53 -23.54 -4.43
CA LYS A 40 15.02 -23.48 -3.05
C LYS A 40 16.12 -23.13 -2.03
N MET A 41 17.34 -23.65 -2.22
CA MET A 41 18.46 -23.31 -1.34
C MET A 41 18.74 -21.82 -1.38
N THR A 42 18.68 -21.19 -2.56
CA THR A 42 18.82 -19.73 -2.68
C THR A 42 17.64 -19.00 -2.00
N PHE A 43 16.43 -19.51 -2.08
CA PHE A 43 15.28 -18.94 -1.40
C PHE A 43 15.47 -18.93 0.12
N TYR A 44 15.76 -20.11 0.70
CA TYR A 44 15.93 -20.26 2.15
C TYR A 44 17.19 -19.59 2.71
N HIS A 45 18.11 -19.19 1.85
CA HIS A 45 19.21 -18.30 2.25
C HIS A 45 18.75 -16.87 2.56
N TYR A 46 17.66 -16.39 1.94
CA TYR A 46 17.16 -15.02 2.09
C TYR A 46 15.89 -14.92 2.93
N TYR A 47 15.03 -15.92 2.90
CA TYR A 47 13.70 -15.93 3.51
C TYR A 47 13.44 -17.24 4.23
N LYS A 48 12.89 -17.17 5.45
CA LYS A 48 12.52 -18.35 6.24
C LYS A 48 11.41 -19.15 5.57
N ASP A 49 10.42 -18.43 5.05
CA ASP A 49 9.25 -18.99 4.42
C ASP A 49 8.59 -17.99 3.45
N LYS A 50 7.46 -18.35 2.89
CA LYS A 50 6.65 -17.52 1.99
C LYS A 50 6.12 -16.26 2.70
N THR A 51 5.89 -16.32 3.99
CA THR A 51 5.36 -15.23 4.82
C THR A 51 6.42 -14.14 5.04
N ASP A 52 7.65 -14.55 5.33
CA ASP A 52 8.81 -13.64 5.44
C ASP A 52 9.08 -12.93 4.09
N LEU A 53 8.98 -13.67 2.98
CA LEU A 53 9.04 -13.05 1.66
C LEU A 53 7.89 -12.05 1.43
N LEU A 54 6.65 -12.36 1.83
CA LEU A 54 5.51 -11.45 1.65
C LEU A 54 5.73 -10.14 2.41
N ALA A 55 6.20 -10.21 3.66
CA ALA A 55 6.48 -9.03 4.47
C ALA A 55 7.55 -8.14 3.80
N ALA A 56 8.67 -8.72 3.40
CA ALA A 56 9.74 -7.99 2.73
C ALA A 56 9.28 -7.40 1.37
N ALA A 57 8.57 -8.19 0.59
CA ALA A 57 8.07 -7.79 -0.72
C ALA A 57 7.05 -6.64 -0.63
N SER A 58 6.17 -6.66 0.37
CA SER A 58 5.19 -5.60 0.62
C SER A 58 5.88 -4.27 0.95
N ILE A 59 6.84 -4.28 1.88
CA ILE A 59 7.63 -3.09 2.25
C ILE A 59 8.39 -2.53 1.03
N ASN A 60 9.03 -3.39 0.25
CA ASN A 60 9.83 -2.96 -0.90
C ASN A 60 8.96 -2.42 -2.03
N LEU A 61 7.79 -3.02 -2.29
CA LEU A 61 6.85 -2.54 -3.29
C LEU A 61 6.36 -1.13 -2.96
N ILE A 62 5.99 -0.89 -1.69
CA ILE A 62 5.56 0.42 -1.21
C ILE A 62 6.70 1.43 -1.36
N ASN A 63 7.91 1.08 -0.91
CA ASN A 63 9.06 1.97 -0.96
C ASN A 63 9.47 2.32 -2.40
N GLU A 64 9.43 1.39 -3.32
CA GLU A 64 9.84 1.62 -4.71
C GLU A 64 8.81 2.43 -5.50
N GLU A 65 7.53 2.13 -5.36
CA GLU A 65 6.49 2.74 -6.20
C GLU A 65 5.87 3.99 -5.55
N TYR A 66 5.37 3.85 -4.32
CA TYR A 66 4.65 4.95 -3.68
C TYR A 66 5.58 6.09 -3.24
N ASN A 67 6.67 5.77 -2.54
CA ASN A 67 7.58 6.81 -2.07
C ASN A 67 8.26 7.56 -3.23
N GLU A 68 8.41 6.93 -4.38
CA GLU A 68 8.89 7.64 -5.57
C GLU A 68 7.84 8.63 -6.11
N ALA A 69 6.58 8.21 -6.16
CA ALA A 69 5.48 9.10 -6.55
C ALA A 69 5.33 10.28 -5.59
N TYR A 70 5.36 10.03 -4.28
CA TYR A 70 5.31 11.06 -3.26
C TYR A 70 6.48 12.07 -3.35
N ARG A 71 7.70 11.61 -3.56
CA ARG A 71 8.85 12.51 -3.77
C ARG A 71 8.69 13.39 -5.02
N LYS A 72 8.01 12.91 -6.07
CA LYS A 72 7.72 13.73 -7.27
C LYS A 72 6.71 14.83 -6.95
N ILE A 73 5.73 14.58 -6.08
CA ILE A 73 4.79 15.59 -5.59
C ILE A 73 5.57 16.67 -4.84
N LEU A 74 6.34 16.31 -3.82
CA LEU A 74 7.12 17.24 -3.00
C LEU A 74 8.13 18.10 -3.77
N ARG A 75 8.54 17.69 -4.96
CA ARG A 75 9.43 18.49 -5.82
C ARG A 75 8.71 19.54 -6.65
N LYS A 76 7.39 19.41 -6.82
CA LYS A 76 6.58 20.25 -7.69
C LYS A 76 5.66 21.16 -6.93
N GLU A 77 5.18 20.70 -5.80
CA GLU A 77 4.17 21.38 -5.00
C GLU A 77 4.77 21.89 -3.69
N THR A 78 4.34 23.08 -3.28
CA THR A 78 4.72 23.72 -2.01
C THR A 78 3.49 23.99 -1.13
N ASP A 79 2.31 23.98 -1.72
CA ASP A 79 1.05 24.12 -1.01
C ASP A 79 0.70 22.82 -0.29
N GLN A 80 0.45 22.89 1.01
CA GLN A 80 0.23 21.70 1.84
C GLN A 80 -1.07 20.97 1.48
N GLU A 81 -2.15 21.71 1.19
CA GLU A 81 -3.43 21.08 0.80
C GLU A 81 -3.27 20.32 -0.53
N GLU A 82 -2.56 20.90 -1.50
CA GLU A 82 -2.31 20.24 -2.78
C GLU A 82 -1.40 19.03 -2.63
N ILE A 83 -0.38 19.08 -1.77
CA ILE A 83 0.48 17.92 -1.46
C ILE A 83 -0.35 16.78 -0.90
N GLU A 84 -1.22 17.04 0.08
CA GLU A 84 -2.09 16.03 0.67
C GLU A 84 -3.07 15.46 -0.36
N TYR A 85 -3.72 16.34 -1.13
CA TYR A 85 -4.63 15.94 -2.19
C TYR A 85 -3.98 15.00 -3.21
N GLN A 86 -2.82 15.36 -3.73
CA GLN A 86 -2.08 14.56 -4.70
C GLN A 86 -1.59 13.23 -4.08
N SER A 87 -1.16 13.25 -2.83
CA SER A 87 -0.71 12.05 -2.10
C SER A 87 -1.83 11.04 -1.91
N ILE A 88 -3.03 11.52 -1.59
CA ILE A 88 -4.22 10.68 -1.45
C ILE A 88 -4.62 10.11 -2.81
N LEU A 89 -4.61 10.90 -3.88
CA LEU A 89 -4.89 10.41 -5.24
C LEU A 89 -3.91 9.30 -5.65
N VAL A 90 -2.62 9.50 -5.41
CA VAL A 90 -1.59 8.48 -5.67
C VAL A 90 -1.88 7.19 -4.90
N THR A 91 -2.37 7.30 -3.66
CA THR A 91 -2.76 6.12 -2.86
C THR A 91 -3.90 5.34 -3.52
N TYR A 92 -4.95 6.03 -3.98
CA TYR A 92 -6.05 5.39 -4.70
C TYR A 92 -5.59 4.72 -6.00
N GLU A 93 -4.75 5.39 -6.78
CA GLU A 93 -4.20 4.85 -8.03
C GLU A 93 -3.33 3.62 -7.77
N TRP A 94 -2.48 3.68 -6.75
CA TRP A 94 -1.60 2.59 -6.38
C TRP A 94 -2.38 1.35 -5.91
N VAL A 95 -3.38 1.52 -5.03
CA VAL A 95 -4.25 0.41 -4.60
C VAL A 95 -5.02 -0.17 -5.79
N THR A 96 -5.53 0.68 -6.69
CA THR A 96 -6.23 0.23 -7.90
C THR A 96 -5.32 -0.59 -8.80
N LYS A 97 -4.07 -0.16 -8.99
CA LYS A 97 -3.05 -0.89 -9.78
C LYS A 97 -2.79 -2.28 -9.19
N HIS A 98 -2.73 -2.39 -7.87
CA HIS A 98 -2.42 -3.64 -7.17
C HIS A 98 -3.64 -4.39 -6.63
N TYR A 99 -4.86 -3.96 -7.01
CA TYR A 99 -6.11 -4.49 -6.45
C TYR A 99 -6.23 -6.01 -6.55
N LYS A 100 -5.82 -6.61 -7.67
CA LYS A 100 -5.88 -8.06 -7.87
C LYS A 100 -4.93 -8.81 -6.91
N GLN A 101 -3.73 -8.29 -6.71
CA GLN A 101 -2.77 -8.87 -5.76
C GLN A 101 -3.30 -8.76 -4.34
N ILE A 102 -3.86 -7.60 -3.97
CA ILE A 102 -4.44 -7.36 -2.64
C ILE A 102 -5.63 -8.28 -2.40
N GLN A 103 -6.54 -8.43 -3.35
CA GLN A 103 -7.66 -9.37 -3.24
C GLN A 103 -7.18 -10.82 -3.04
N ASN A 104 -6.11 -11.23 -3.71
CA ASN A 104 -5.57 -12.57 -3.60
C ASN A 104 -4.76 -12.84 -2.30
N LEU A 105 -4.62 -11.85 -1.42
CA LEU A 105 -4.17 -12.03 -0.04
C LEU A 105 -5.32 -12.41 0.91
N ILE A 106 -6.57 -12.19 0.49
CA ILE A 106 -7.77 -12.48 1.29
C ILE A 106 -8.18 -13.94 1.02
N HIS A 107 -8.34 -14.70 2.10
CA HIS A 107 -8.88 -16.06 2.05
C HIS A 107 -9.87 -16.25 3.19
N GLU A 108 -10.93 -16.99 2.95
CA GLU A 108 -11.94 -17.29 3.96
C GLU A 108 -11.30 -18.04 5.15
N GLY A 109 -11.43 -17.47 6.35
CA GLY A 109 -10.86 -18.03 7.58
C GLY A 109 -9.37 -17.73 7.82
N ASP A 110 -8.66 -17.05 6.92
CA ASP A 110 -7.27 -16.62 7.13
C ASP A 110 -7.02 -15.19 6.64
N THR A 111 -6.95 -14.24 7.59
CA THR A 111 -6.65 -12.83 7.36
C THR A 111 -5.15 -12.52 7.44
N PHE A 112 -4.34 -13.47 7.90
CA PHE A 112 -2.94 -13.24 8.25
C PHE A 112 -2.08 -12.67 7.09
N PRO A 113 -2.18 -13.14 5.83
CA PRO A 113 -1.44 -12.56 4.72
C PRO A 113 -1.83 -11.09 4.46
N MET A 114 -3.11 -10.77 4.62
CA MET A 114 -3.61 -9.40 4.49
C MET A 114 -3.12 -8.51 5.63
N GLU A 115 -3.07 -9.01 6.86
CA GLU A 115 -2.54 -8.28 8.01
C GLU A 115 -1.05 -7.95 7.84
N ILE A 116 -0.25 -8.87 7.32
CA ILE A 116 1.16 -8.60 6.97
C ILE A 116 1.27 -7.44 5.99
N PHE A 117 0.45 -7.46 4.94
CA PHE A 117 0.43 -6.40 3.95
C PHE A 117 -0.04 -5.06 4.54
N LYS A 118 -1.11 -5.05 5.33
CA LYS A 118 -1.60 -3.87 6.04
C LYS A 118 -0.56 -3.29 7.01
N ASN A 119 0.14 -4.14 7.75
CA ASN A 119 1.21 -3.70 8.66
C ASN A 119 2.37 -3.05 7.90
N ALA A 120 2.74 -3.57 6.73
CA ALA A 120 3.74 -2.94 5.87
C ALA A 120 3.29 -1.56 5.39
N LEU A 121 2.02 -1.38 5.03
CA LEU A 121 1.41 -0.09 4.70
C LEU A 121 1.41 0.85 5.91
N SER A 122 0.87 0.42 7.04
CA SER A 122 0.73 1.22 8.26
C SER A 122 2.08 1.72 8.78
N ASN A 123 3.12 0.90 8.76
CA ASN A 123 4.46 1.29 9.19
C ASN A 123 5.08 2.39 8.32
N ASN A 124 4.69 2.50 7.05
CA ASN A 124 5.16 3.57 6.17
C ASN A 124 4.31 4.84 6.27
N TYR A 125 2.99 4.69 6.36
CA TYR A 125 2.04 5.82 6.39
C TYR A 125 1.68 6.26 7.80
N GLY A 126 1.62 5.33 8.75
CA GLY A 126 1.18 5.59 10.11
C GLY A 126 2.05 6.61 10.82
N LYS A 127 3.37 6.60 10.57
CA LYS A 127 4.28 7.62 11.14
C LYS A 127 3.94 9.02 10.64
N TYR A 128 3.74 9.17 9.33
CA TYR A 128 3.40 10.44 8.72
C TYR A 128 2.07 10.97 9.26
N ILE A 129 1.02 10.15 9.24
CA ILE A 129 -0.30 10.50 9.79
C ILE A 129 -0.18 10.83 11.29
N THR A 130 0.56 10.04 12.06
CA THR A 130 0.74 10.28 13.50
C THR A 130 1.49 11.58 13.77
N GLU A 131 2.52 11.90 13.01
CA GLU A 131 3.27 13.16 13.14
C GLU A 131 2.38 14.36 12.77
N THR A 132 1.62 14.26 11.69
CA THR A 132 0.65 15.28 11.29
C THR A 132 -0.42 15.47 12.38
N ILE A 133 -1.04 14.41 12.88
CA ILE A 133 -2.06 14.47 13.94
C ILE A 133 -1.49 15.06 15.24
N LYS A 134 -0.27 14.71 15.62
CA LYS A 134 0.39 15.29 16.80
C LYS A 134 0.62 16.79 16.65
N SER A 135 0.92 17.28 15.46
CA SER A 135 1.08 18.71 15.20
C SER A 135 -0.22 19.50 15.31
N ILE A 136 -1.36 18.82 15.19
CA ILE A 136 -2.71 19.39 15.23
C ILE A 136 -3.20 19.67 16.68
N GLY A 137 -2.62 18.97 17.67
CA GLY A 137 -2.95 19.25 19.10
C GLY A 137 -4.34 18.80 19.56
N TYR A 138 -5.00 17.87 18.88
CA TYR A 138 -6.27 17.31 19.36
C TYR A 138 -6.12 16.64 20.72
N ASP A 139 -7.09 16.83 21.60
CA ASP A 139 -7.22 16.15 22.90
C ASP A 139 -7.75 14.70 22.70
N VAL A 140 -7.18 14.00 21.73
CA VAL A 140 -7.45 12.58 21.43
C VAL A 140 -6.11 11.89 21.22
N PRO A 141 -5.90 10.69 21.81
CA PRO A 141 -4.66 9.98 21.60
C PRO A 141 -4.37 9.75 20.12
N SER A 142 -3.17 10.19 19.67
CA SER A 142 -2.76 10.17 18.24
C SER A 142 -2.85 8.78 17.61
N ASP A 143 -2.69 7.72 18.40
CA ASP A 143 -2.75 6.34 17.91
C ASP A 143 -4.16 5.97 17.44
N TYR A 144 -5.22 6.38 18.17
CA TYR A 144 -6.60 6.15 17.75
C TYR A 144 -6.94 6.90 16.46
N LEU A 145 -6.54 8.16 16.36
CA LEU A 145 -6.75 8.95 15.15
C LEU A 145 -5.99 8.38 13.96
N SER A 146 -4.75 7.94 14.18
CA SER A 146 -3.93 7.31 13.12
C SER A 146 -4.58 6.04 12.59
N ILE A 147 -5.13 5.20 13.47
CA ILE A 147 -5.87 3.99 13.08
C ILE A 147 -7.14 4.37 12.30
N PHE A 148 -7.91 5.34 12.79
CA PHE A 148 -9.14 5.81 12.13
C PHE A 148 -8.87 6.30 10.72
N PHE A 149 -7.90 7.18 10.54
CA PHE A 149 -7.52 7.71 9.23
C PHE A 149 -6.98 6.62 8.30
N PHE A 150 -6.11 5.74 8.82
CA PHE A 150 -5.55 4.66 8.03
C PHE A 150 -6.62 3.68 7.54
N GLU A 151 -7.47 3.18 8.44
CA GLU A 151 -8.52 2.23 8.08
C GLU A 151 -9.59 2.86 7.18
N GLY A 152 -9.94 4.13 7.41
CA GLY A 152 -10.86 4.87 6.55
C GLY A 152 -10.32 5.05 5.13
N LEU A 153 -9.06 5.48 4.99
CA LEU A 153 -8.41 5.62 3.69
C LEU A 153 -8.25 4.26 3.01
N TYR A 154 -7.76 3.25 3.71
CA TYR A 154 -7.57 1.90 3.17
C TYR A 154 -8.88 1.29 2.67
N GLY A 155 -9.94 1.32 3.51
CA GLY A 155 -11.26 0.81 3.14
C GLY A 155 -11.85 1.53 1.94
N SER A 156 -11.75 2.86 1.89
CA SER A 156 -12.22 3.67 0.76
C SER A 156 -11.43 3.38 -0.52
N CYS A 157 -10.12 3.12 -0.45
CA CYS A 157 -9.32 2.71 -1.60
C CYS A 157 -9.76 1.37 -2.18
N LEU A 158 -10.03 0.38 -1.33
CA LEU A 158 -10.53 -0.93 -1.80
C LEU A 158 -11.91 -0.80 -2.45
N TYR A 159 -12.82 -0.06 -1.82
CA TYR A 159 -14.15 0.20 -2.38
C TYR A 159 -14.05 0.90 -3.75
N TYR A 160 -13.22 1.94 -3.86
CA TYR A 160 -12.99 2.64 -5.11
C TYR A 160 -12.45 1.72 -6.22
N ALA A 161 -11.46 0.89 -5.91
CA ALA A 161 -10.89 -0.04 -6.87
C ALA A 161 -11.93 -1.06 -7.37
N GLU A 162 -12.82 -1.51 -6.48
CA GLU A 162 -13.95 -2.37 -6.83
C GLU A 162 -14.98 -1.65 -7.72
N GLN A 163 -15.34 -0.40 -7.39
CA GLN A 163 -16.25 0.40 -8.21
C GLN A 163 -15.70 0.64 -9.62
N LEU A 164 -14.40 0.95 -9.76
CA LEU A 164 -13.76 1.08 -11.07
C LEU A 164 -13.84 -0.19 -11.92
N LYS A 165 -13.83 -1.36 -11.27
CA LYS A 165 -13.96 -2.66 -11.95
C LYS A 165 -15.40 -2.93 -12.39
N ASN A 166 -16.38 -2.63 -11.52
CA ASN A 166 -17.76 -3.08 -11.65
C ASN A 166 -18.73 -2.04 -12.24
N GLN A 167 -18.39 -0.74 -12.13
CA GLN A 167 -19.26 0.36 -12.59
C GLN A 167 -19.11 0.62 -14.10
N LYS A 168 -20.26 0.94 -14.75
CA LYS A 168 -20.29 1.36 -16.14
C LYS A 168 -19.73 2.77 -16.35
N ASP A 169 -20.00 3.69 -15.41
CA ASP A 169 -19.53 5.08 -15.46
C ASP A 169 -18.24 5.27 -14.65
N LYS A 170 -17.12 4.84 -15.22
CA LYS A 170 -15.79 5.03 -14.63
C LYS A 170 -15.39 6.50 -14.49
N LYS A 171 -15.96 7.40 -15.32
CA LYS A 171 -15.66 8.83 -15.25
C LYS A 171 -16.22 9.41 -13.96
N LYS A 172 -17.48 9.10 -13.65
CA LYS A 172 -18.12 9.52 -12.40
C LYS A 172 -17.36 9.00 -11.18
N VAL A 173 -16.99 7.72 -11.16
CA VAL A 173 -16.20 7.14 -10.05
C VAL A 173 -14.90 7.90 -9.83
N LYS A 174 -14.18 8.28 -10.90
CA LYS A 174 -12.96 9.09 -10.79
C LYS A 174 -13.21 10.51 -10.31
N GLU A 175 -14.32 11.13 -10.69
CA GLU A 175 -14.72 12.46 -10.20
C GLU A 175 -15.07 12.42 -8.71
N ASP A 176 -15.77 11.40 -8.26
CA ASP A 176 -16.15 11.24 -6.85
C ASP A 176 -14.91 11.04 -5.97
N ILE A 177 -13.91 10.29 -6.46
CA ILE A 177 -12.67 10.12 -5.69
C ILE A 177 -11.84 11.40 -5.60
N LYS A 178 -11.83 12.25 -6.62
CA LYS A 178 -11.20 13.57 -6.55
C LYS A 178 -11.83 14.43 -5.47
N LYS A 179 -13.16 14.46 -5.39
CA LYS A 179 -13.89 15.18 -4.34
C LYS A 179 -13.57 14.64 -2.94
N LEU A 180 -13.52 13.32 -2.81
CA LEU A 180 -13.16 12.68 -1.54
C LEU A 180 -11.70 12.98 -1.16
N SER A 181 -10.79 12.99 -2.12
CA SER A 181 -9.38 13.35 -1.88
C SER A 181 -9.21 14.79 -1.42
N HIS A 182 -9.94 15.74 -2.01
CA HIS A 182 -9.98 17.12 -1.50
C HIS A 182 -10.59 17.23 -0.11
N PHE A 183 -11.66 16.47 0.18
CA PHE A 183 -12.23 16.44 1.53
C PHE A 183 -11.19 15.96 2.56
N TRP A 184 -10.49 14.87 2.27
CA TRP A 184 -9.43 14.34 3.14
C TRP A 184 -8.27 15.34 3.32
N ALA A 185 -7.80 15.96 2.22
CA ALA A 185 -6.72 16.93 2.26
C ALA A 185 -7.09 18.12 3.15
N LYS A 186 -8.28 18.70 2.97
CA LYS A 186 -8.79 19.78 3.82
C LYS A 186 -8.90 19.38 5.27
N LEU A 187 -9.40 18.18 5.56
CA LEU A 187 -9.51 17.68 6.93
C LEU A 187 -8.13 17.59 7.61
N ILE A 188 -7.11 17.14 6.87
CA ILE A 188 -5.73 17.04 7.37
C ILE A 188 -5.13 18.43 7.60
N VAL A 189 -5.30 19.37 6.65
CA VAL A 189 -4.67 20.70 6.71
C VAL A 189 -5.40 21.63 7.66
N SER A 190 -6.75 21.72 7.61
CA SER A 190 -7.50 22.60 8.53
C SER A 190 -7.25 22.26 9.98
N ALA A 191 -7.01 21.01 10.26
CA ALA A 191 -6.62 20.55 11.58
C ALA A 191 -5.22 21.03 11.99
N SER A 192 -4.35 21.44 11.07
CA SER A 192 -3.00 21.98 11.35
C SER A 192 -2.94 23.51 11.50
N GLU A 193 -3.97 24.24 11.06
CA GLU A 193 -4.01 25.71 11.06
C GLU A 193 -4.64 26.31 12.33
N GLU A 194 -5.36 25.53 13.14
CA GLU A 194 -6.04 26.02 14.36
C GLU A 194 -5.13 26.08 15.61
N ASN A 195 -3.82 25.92 15.46
CA ASN A 195 -2.79 26.03 16.50
C ASN A 195 -1.70 27.02 16.10
#